data_52271b6706d6f615e46b5b595f83fff8
#
_entry.id   52271b6706d6f615e46b5b595f83fff8
#
_cell.length_a   1.000
_cell.length_b   1.000
_cell.length_c   1.000
_cell.angle_alpha   90.00
_cell.angle_beta   90.00
_cell.angle_gamma   90.00
#
_symmetry.space_group_name_H-M   'P 1'
#
loop_
_entity.id
_entity.type
_entity.pdbx_description
1 polymer ?
#
loop_
_entity_poly.entity_id
_entity_poly.type
_entity_poly.pdbx_seq_one_letter_code
_entity_poly.pdbx_strand_id
1 'polypeptide(L)'
;MYKRQNIGFINKYKSRQHLILLLSLGSNADVPAIEYLAKQIESFFFFSSTLRIQAKTNESLFVQWAEKLRNLTTIDEIACVIEKTMLPYLLDKVGVFKAEFITLSHGVYNPLYRLRYVLGKIENTVLEKLHSPVCGHQFYNDLQIEHILPQSPKNGSIPLEFLSEEEYYSYVYRLGNVTLIESMINQAVNNYNDLSTDQWFYDKQSEYGKSSVCLTKLLDSKFYIGVNTALNRFKNDFQYNFTGWNKSSVEARQKILLELVFDTWRINDLRLDRVK
;
A
#
# COMPACT_ATOMS: atom_id res chain seq x y z
N MET A 1 -9.20 11.63 17.54
CA MET A 1 -9.40 10.19 17.23
C MET A 1 -8.30 9.60 16.34
N TYR A 2 -7.47 10.41 15.71
CA TYR A 2 -6.38 9.99 14.80
C TYR A 2 -5.08 9.52 15.52
N LYS A 3 -4.92 9.82 16.80
CA LYS A 3 -3.66 9.75 17.56
C LYS A 3 -3.12 8.35 17.90
N ARG A 4 -3.80 7.26 17.55
CA ARG A 4 -3.33 5.89 17.84
C ARG A 4 -3.19 5.01 16.59
N GLN A 5 -3.31 5.59 15.39
CA GLN A 5 -3.37 4.80 14.16
C GLN A 5 -2.03 4.13 13.83
N ASN A 6 -0.90 4.85 13.94
CA ASN A 6 0.41 4.30 13.57
C ASN A 6 0.81 3.12 14.46
N ILE A 7 0.61 3.20 15.76
CA ILE A 7 0.84 2.08 16.69
C ILE A 7 -0.12 0.91 16.39
N GLY A 8 -1.38 1.20 16.08
CA GLY A 8 -2.35 0.19 15.65
C GLY A 8 -1.91 -0.54 14.38
N PHE A 9 -1.32 0.17 13.45
CA PHE A 9 -0.79 -0.39 12.21
C PHE A 9 0.49 -1.21 12.44
N ILE A 10 1.42 -0.75 13.29
CA ILE A 10 2.61 -1.52 13.66
C ILE A 10 2.20 -2.87 14.26
N ASN A 11 1.16 -2.92 15.05
CA ASN A 11 0.64 -4.16 15.63
C ASN A 11 0.16 -5.18 14.57
N LYS A 12 -0.18 -4.74 13.34
CA LYS A 12 -0.51 -5.64 12.23
C LYS A 12 0.69 -6.48 11.78
N TYR A 13 1.91 -6.03 12.02
CA TYR A 13 3.11 -6.84 11.77
C TYR A 13 3.33 -7.91 12.84
N LYS A 14 2.57 -7.91 13.95
CA LYS A 14 2.72 -8.83 15.11
C LYS A 14 4.14 -8.86 15.67
N SER A 15 4.92 -7.81 15.45
CA SER A 15 6.25 -7.63 16.02
C SER A 15 6.16 -6.73 17.25
N ARG A 16 6.92 -7.03 18.29
CA ARG A 16 7.11 -6.16 19.46
C ARG A 16 8.41 -5.35 19.39
N GLN A 17 9.19 -5.50 18.33
CA GLN A 17 10.50 -4.86 18.19
C GLN A 17 10.40 -3.33 18.20
N HIS A 18 9.27 -2.75 17.74
CA HIS A 18 9.03 -1.31 17.81
C HIS A 18 9.13 -0.75 19.23
N LEU A 19 8.86 -1.57 20.26
CA LEU A 19 8.95 -1.16 21.65
C LEU A 19 10.39 -0.84 22.05
N ILE A 20 11.41 -1.45 21.42
CA ILE A 20 12.82 -1.14 21.67
C ILE A 20 13.08 0.35 21.44
N LEU A 21 12.56 0.91 20.33
CA LEU A 21 12.73 2.32 20.00
C LEU A 21 11.81 3.24 20.81
N LEU A 22 10.53 2.87 20.95
CA LEU A 22 9.57 3.72 21.67
C LEU A 22 9.93 3.85 23.17
N LEU A 23 10.40 2.78 23.81
CA LEU A 23 10.77 2.78 25.23
C LEU A 23 12.16 3.40 25.49
N SER A 24 12.94 3.70 24.46
CA SER A 24 14.21 4.40 24.63
C SER A 24 14.05 5.91 24.79
N LEU A 25 12.91 6.48 24.42
CA LEU A 25 12.64 7.90 24.60
C LEU A 25 12.64 8.30 26.08
N GLY A 26 12.88 9.58 26.33
CA GLY A 26 12.79 10.14 27.69
C GLY A 26 11.38 9.99 28.26
N SER A 27 11.30 9.80 29.58
CA SER A 27 10.02 9.62 30.29
C SER A 27 9.08 10.84 30.19
N ASN A 28 9.62 11.99 29.84
CA ASN A 28 8.91 13.25 29.63
C ASN A 28 8.71 13.59 28.14
N ALA A 29 8.99 12.63 27.23
CA ALA A 29 8.69 12.81 25.82
C ALA A 29 7.19 13.08 25.63
N ASP A 30 6.87 14.12 24.86
CA ASP A 30 5.48 14.46 24.61
C ASP A 30 4.80 13.51 23.61
N VAL A 31 3.47 13.55 23.59
CA VAL A 31 2.69 12.68 22.69
C VAL A 31 3.05 12.92 21.21
N PRO A 32 3.23 14.15 20.72
CA PRO A 32 3.67 14.39 19.35
C PRO A 32 5.00 13.73 18.98
N ALA A 33 6.00 13.76 19.89
CA ALA A 33 7.30 13.12 19.66
C ALA A 33 7.18 11.59 19.57
N ILE A 34 6.36 10.99 20.44
CA ILE A 34 6.08 9.54 20.40
C ILE A 34 5.35 9.15 19.10
N GLU A 35 4.35 9.94 18.69
CA GLU A 35 3.61 9.70 17.44
C GLU A 35 4.50 9.86 16.21
N TYR A 36 5.39 10.87 16.22
CA TYR A 36 6.37 11.06 15.17
C TYR A 36 7.27 9.83 15.02
N LEU A 37 7.88 9.35 16.12
CA LEU A 37 8.71 8.15 16.08
C LEU A 37 7.91 6.91 15.64
N ALA A 38 6.68 6.75 16.12
CA ALA A 38 5.82 5.65 15.69
C ALA A 38 5.54 5.66 14.18
N LYS A 39 5.34 6.84 13.58
CA LYS A 39 5.20 6.99 12.13
C LYS A 39 6.46 6.55 11.38
N GLN A 40 7.66 6.92 11.87
CA GLN A 40 8.93 6.51 11.27
C GLN A 40 9.11 4.99 11.34
N ILE A 41 8.80 4.38 12.49
CA ILE A 41 8.88 2.94 12.71
C ILE A 41 7.89 2.20 11.80
N GLU A 42 6.67 2.70 11.63
CA GLU A 42 5.68 2.13 10.70
C GLU A 42 6.22 2.11 9.26
N SER A 43 6.78 3.24 8.82
CA SER A 43 7.39 3.33 7.49
C SER A 43 8.56 2.35 7.33
N PHE A 44 9.43 2.26 8.32
CA PHE A 44 10.53 1.30 8.32
C PHE A 44 10.03 -0.15 8.21
N PHE A 45 9.02 -0.54 9.01
CA PHE A 45 8.46 -1.89 8.94
C PHE A 45 7.83 -2.20 7.60
N PHE A 46 7.19 -1.23 6.95
CA PHE A 46 6.67 -1.42 5.61
C PHE A 46 7.81 -1.79 4.63
N PHE A 47 8.87 -0.98 4.55
CA PHE A 47 9.99 -1.26 3.65
C PHE A 47 10.72 -2.54 4.00
N SER A 48 11.03 -2.76 5.27
CA SER A 48 11.77 -3.95 5.72
C SER A 48 10.98 -5.24 5.51
N SER A 49 9.65 -5.23 5.74
CA SER A 49 8.80 -6.41 5.51
C SER A 49 8.60 -6.71 4.02
N THR A 50 8.48 -5.69 3.19
CA THR A 50 8.38 -5.83 1.72
C THR A 50 9.65 -6.44 1.15
N LEU A 51 10.82 -6.00 1.62
CA LEU A 51 12.14 -6.54 1.28
C LEU A 51 12.46 -7.86 2.01
N ARG A 52 11.55 -8.38 2.82
CA ARG A 52 11.73 -9.62 3.60
C ARG A 52 12.99 -9.61 4.46
N ILE A 53 13.37 -8.44 5.00
CA ILE A 53 14.51 -8.31 5.91
C ILE A 53 14.23 -9.14 7.16
N GLN A 54 15.20 -9.93 7.58
CA GLN A 54 15.04 -10.83 8.73
C GLN A 54 14.78 -10.03 10.02
N ALA A 55 13.90 -10.55 10.87
CA ALA A 55 13.57 -9.93 12.15
C ALA A 55 14.80 -9.69 13.04
N LYS A 56 15.78 -10.60 13.03
CA LYS A 56 17.05 -10.46 13.77
C LYS A 56 17.86 -9.23 13.30
N THR A 57 17.86 -8.95 12.00
CA THR A 57 18.53 -7.75 11.45
C THR A 57 17.83 -6.48 11.95
N ASN A 58 16.49 -6.42 11.89
CA ASN A 58 15.73 -5.30 12.42
C ASN A 58 15.98 -5.07 13.92
N GLU A 59 16.02 -6.15 14.69
CA GLU A 59 16.30 -6.08 16.13
C GLU A 59 17.67 -5.50 16.42
N SER A 60 18.72 -5.98 15.73
CA SER A 60 20.07 -5.46 15.87
C SER A 60 20.17 -3.96 15.55
N LEU A 61 19.52 -3.53 14.46
CA LEU A 61 19.44 -2.11 14.10
C LEU A 61 18.72 -1.30 15.17
N PHE A 62 17.60 -1.80 15.67
CA PHE A 62 16.79 -1.09 16.67
C PHE A 62 17.51 -0.93 17.99
N VAL A 63 18.29 -1.92 18.42
CA VAL A 63 19.14 -1.80 19.62
C VAL A 63 20.15 -0.66 19.44
N GLN A 64 20.84 -0.61 18.30
CA GLN A 64 21.82 0.45 18.01
C GLN A 64 21.17 1.84 17.91
N TRP A 65 19.96 1.92 17.33
CA TRP A 65 19.24 3.19 17.20
C TRP A 65 18.62 3.63 18.52
N ALA A 66 18.19 2.69 19.36
CA ALA A 66 17.67 2.99 20.70
C ALA A 66 18.72 3.68 21.60
N GLU A 67 19.99 3.30 21.45
CA GLU A 67 21.09 3.98 22.18
C GLU A 67 21.16 5.47 21.82
N LYS A 68 20.95 5.81 20.53
CA LYS A 68 20.97 7.18 20.03
C LYS A 68 19.69 7.96 20.34
N LEU A 69 18.56 7.26 20.51
CA LEU A 69 17.26 7.84 20.87
C LEU A 69 17.09 7.98 22.39
N ARG A 70 18.04 7.46 23.18
CA ARG A 70 17.91 7.44 24.64
C ARG A 70 17.72 8.81 25.23
N ASN A 71 16.65 8.94 26.01
CA ASN A 71 16.25 10.15 26.72
C ASN A 71 15.90 11.36 25.85
N LEU A 72 15.79 11.21 24.52
CA LEU A 72 15.28 12.28 23.67
C LEU A 72 13.78 12.50 23.93
N THR A 73 13.35 13.75 23.80
CA THR A 73 11.98 14.16 24.19
C THR A 73 11.25 14.96 23.11
N THR A 74 11.97 15.50 22.14
CA THR A 74 11.43 16.39 21.12
C THR A 74 11.48 15.79 19.73
N ILE A 75 10.58 16.26 18.84
CA ILE A 75 10.55 15.82 17.43
C ILE A 75 11.87 16.12 16.73
N ASP A 76 12.45 17.32 16.94
CA ASP A 76 13.67 17.76 16.25
C ASP A 76 14.87 16.89 16.60
N GLU A 77 15.02 16.53 17.87
CA GLU A 77 16.08 15.61 18.32
C GLU A 77 15.90 14.22 17.68
N ILE A 78 14.69 13.69 17.70
CA ILE A 78 14.36 12.39 17.12
C ILE A 78 14.59 12.41 15.60
N ALA A 79 14.15 13.47 14.90
CA ALA A 79 14.34 13.64 13.47
C ALA A 79 15.83 13.65 13.09
N CYS A 80 16.68 14.29 13.87
CA CYS A 80 18.13 14.31 13.67
C CYS A 80 18.75 12.89 13.79
N VAL A 81 18.25 12.07 14.71
CA VAL A 81 18.70 10.67 14.84
C VAL A 81 18.20 9.84 13.66
N ILE A 82 16.94 9.96 13.27
CA ILE A 82 16.37 9.25 12.12
C ILE A 82 17.13 9.56 10.83
N GLU A 83 17.49 10.83 10.61
CA GLU A 83 18.28 11.29 9.46
C GLU A 83 19.65 10.60 9.38
N LYS A 84 20.27 10.32 10.52
CA LYS A 84 21.60 9.69 10.60
C LYS A 84 21.59 8.16 10.73
N THR A 85 20.40 7.55 10.82
CA THR A 85 20.25 6.11 11.08
C THR A 85 19.30 5.44 10.11
N MET A 86 18.02 5.57 10.34
CA MET A 86 16.96 4.89 9.57
C MET A 86 16.94 5.33 8.11
N LEU A 87 17.08 6.64 7.86
CA LEU A 87 17.03 7.19 6.50
C LEU A 87 18.16 6.63 5.61
N PRO A 88 19.45 6.73 5.94
CA PRO A 88 20.52 6.21 5.07
C PRO A 88 20.45 4.69 4.89
N TYR A 89 20.02 3.95 5.92
CA TYR A 89 19.81 2.51 5.81
C TYR A 89 18.75 2.14 4.76
N LEU A 90 17.65 2.88 4.70
CA LEU A 90 16.59 2.64 3.71
C LEU A 90 16.96 3.19 2.33
N LEU A 91 17.67 4.32 2.25
CA LEU A 91 18.12 4.87 0.97
C LEU A 91 19.04 3.90 0.22
N ASP A 92 19.93 3.21 0.91
CA ASP A 92 20.76 2.13 0.34
C ASP A 92 19.93 1.02 -0.33
N LYS A 93 18.69 0.84 0.08
CA LYS A 93 17.82 -0.25 -0.38
C LYS A 93 16.75 0.17 -1.39
N VAL A 94 16.64 1.47 -1.69
CA VAL A 94 15.58 2.00 -2.58
C VAL A 94 15.64 1.36 -3.98
N GLY A 95 16.84 1.17 -4.52
CA GLY A 95 17.01 0.55 -5.84
C GLY A 95 16.47 -0.89 -5.88
N VAL A 96 16.84 -1.69 -4.89
CA VAL A 96 16.37 -3.08 -4.74
C VAL A 96 14.86 -3.09 -4.50
N PHE A 97 14.36 -2.22 -3.63
CA PHE A 97 12.92 -2.11 -3.35
C PHE A 97 12.11 -1.82 -4.63
N LYS A 98 12.55 -0.86 -5.45
CA LYS A 98 11.89 -0.55 -6.73
C LYS A 98 11.88 -1.76 -7.66
N ALA A 99 13.02 -2.43 -7.80
CA ALA A 99 13.16 -3.59 -8.68
C ALA A 99 12.26 -4.76 -8.24
N GLU A 100 12.18 -5.04 -6.94
CA GLU A 100 11.31 -6.09 -6.43
C GLU A 100 9.82 -5.71 -6.49
N PHE A 101 9.49 -4.45 -6.20
CA PHE A 101 8.10 -4.01 -6.13
C PHE A 101 7.36 -4.11 -7.47
N ILE A 102 8.02 -3.88 -8.61
CA ILE A 102 7.37 -3.91 -9.94
C ILE A 102 6.82 -5.29 -10.33
N THR A 103 7.25 -6.35 -9.66
CA THR A 103 6.73 -7.72 -9.86
C THR A 103 6.15 -8.31 -8.58
N LEU A 104 5.99 -7.50 -7.53
CA LEU A 104 5.64 -7.96 -6.20
C LEU A 104 4.29 -8.66 -6.17
N SER A 105 4.28 -9.91 -5.66
CA SER A 105 3.06 -10.61 -5.32
C SER A 105 2.45 -10.08 -4.03
N HIS A 106 1.13 -9.94 -4.00
CA HIS A 106 0.41 -9.56 -2.77
C HIS A 106 0.60 -10.58 -1.62
N GLY A 107 1.01 -11.82 -1.94
CA GLY A 107 1.31 -12.85 -0.95
C GLY A 107 2.44 -12.48 0.03
N VAL A 108 3.29 -11.49 -0.31
CA VAL A 108 4.27 -10.91 0.63
C VAL A 108 3.60 -10.32 1.87
N TYR A 109 2.36 -9.85 1.72
CA TYR A 109 1.56 -9.27 2.79
C TYR A 109 0.60 -10.27 3.44
N ASN A 110 0.88 -11.56 3.39
CA ASN A 110 0.12 -12.54 4.16
C ASN A 110 0.37 -12.39 5.67
N PRO A 111 -0.64 -12.62 6.51
CA PRO A 111 -2.04 -12.93 6.20
C PRO A 111 -2.85 -11.71 5.72
N LEU A 112 -4.05 -11.94 5.15
CA LEU A 112 -4.87 -10.94 4.44
C LEU A 112 -5.10 -9.61 5.18
N TYR A 113 -5.09 -9.59 6.51
CA TYR A 113 -5.23 -8.34 7.26
C TYR A 113 -4.05 -7.37 7.04
N ARG A 114 -2.84 -7.89 6.70
CA ARG A 114 -1.69 -7.05 6.32
C ARG A 114 -1.89 -6.46 4.93
N LEU A 115 -2.37 -7.25 3.99
CA LEU A 115 -2.70 -6.76 2.66
C LEU A 115 -3.76 -5.67 2.72
N ARG A 116 -4.84 -5.88 3.52
CA ARG A 116 -5.85 -4.84 3.75
C ARG A 116 -5.26 -3.57 4.35
N TYR A 117 -4.34 -3.72 5.29
CA TYR A 117 -3.62 -2.59 5.87
C TYR A 117 -2.82 -1.82 4.80
N VAL A 118 -2.03 -2.52 3.98
CA VAL A 118 -1.19 -1.89 2.95
C VAL A 118 -2.06 -1.15 1.93
N LEU A 119 -3.07 -1.81 1.38
CA LEU A 119 -3.97 -1.19 0.40
C LEU A 119 -4.79 -0.05 1.03
N GLY A 120 -5.23 -0.19 2.28
CA GLY A 120 -5.96 0.85 3.00
C GLY A 120 -5.12 2.09 3.29
N LYS A 121 -3.83 1.93 3.58
CA LYS A 121 -2.91 3.07 3.75
C LYS A 121 -2.67 3.81 2.43
N ILE A 122 -2.52 3.06 1.33
CA ILE A 122 -2.40 3.67 -0.01
C ILE A 122 -3.70 4.41 -0.37
N GLU A 123 -4.86 3.81 -0.10
CA GLU A 123 -6.17 4.46 -0.28
C GLU A 123 -6.26 5.78 0.50
N ASN A 124 -5.85 5.80 1.77
CA ASN A 124 -5.84 7.03 2.56
C ASN A 124 -4.95 8.12 1.94
N THR A 125 -3.79 7.74 1.39
CA THR A 125 -2.93 8.69 0.68
C THR A 125 -3.62 9.26 -0.57
N VAL A 126 -4.41 8.44 -1.27
CA VAL A 126 -5.23 8.92 -2.41
C VAL A 126 -6.31 9.86 -1.93
N LEU A 127 -7.03 9.50 -0.85
CA LEU A 127 -8.06 10.36 -0.27
C LEU A 127 -7.50 11.72 0.17
N GLU A 128 -6.31 11.76 0.79
CA GLU A 128 -5.62 13.00 1.13
C GLU A 128 -5.31 13.85 -0.12
N LYS A 129 -4.81 13.23 -1.19
CA LYS A 129 -4.57 13.92 -2.48
C LYS A 129 -5.85 14.46 -3.12
N LEU A 130 -6.98 13.82 -2.83
CA LEU A 130 -8.31 14.24 -3.29
C LEU A 130 -8.98 15.24 -2.34
N HIS A 131 -8.32 15.64 -1.25
CA HIS A 131 -8.88 16.48 -0.19
C HIS A 131 -10.16 15.88 0.43
N SER A 132 -10.22 14.55 0.48
CA SER A 132 -11.33 13.77 1.04
C SER A 132 -10.98 13.24 2.43
N PRO A 133 -11.99 13.03 3.31
CA PRO A 133 -11.75 12.43 4.62
C PRO A 133 -11.12 11.05 4.52
N VAL A 134 -10.06 10.80 5.28
CA VAL A 134 -9.43 9.49 5.35
C VAL A 134 -10.26 8.52 6.19
N CYS A 135 -10.19 7.24 5.85
CA CYS A 135 -10.89 6.17 6.54
C CYS A 135 -10.05 5.58 7.68
N GLY A 136 -10.70 5.18 8.77
CA GLY A 136 -10.05 4.43 9.85
C GLY A 136 -9.75 2.98 9.45
N HIS A 137 -8.82 2.34 10.18
CA HIS A 137 -8.42 0.96 9.89
C HIS A 137 -9.57 -0.05 9.98
N GLN A 138 -10.61 0.23 10.78
CA GLN A 138 -11.78 -0.64 10.91
C GLN A 138 -12.53 -0.75 9.57
N PHE A 139 -12.68 0.36 8.85
CA PHE A 139 -13.29 0.37 7.52
C PHE A 139 -12.61 -0.63 6.57
N TYR A 140 -11.28 -0.64 6.55
CA TYR A 140 -10.54 -1.55 5.66
C TYR A 140 -10.56 -3.02 6.12
N ASN A 141 -10.75 -3.29 7.42
CA ASN A 141 -10.84 -4.67 7.92
C ASN A 141 -12.06 -5.41 7.38
N ASP A 142 -13.15 -4.70 7.12
CA ASP A 142 -14.43 -5.25 6.68
C ASP A 142 -14.50 -5.44 5.15
N LEU A 143 -13.50 -4.90 4.42
CA LEU A 143 -13.43 -5.04 2.98
C LEU A 143 -12.83 -6.39 2.56
N GLN A 144 -13.22 -6.85 1.38
CA GLN A 144 -12.67 -8.03 0.72
C GLN A 144 -11.53 -7.64 -0.21
N ILE A 145 -10.72 -8.64 -0.59
CA ILE A 145 -9.70 -8.51 -1.63
C ILE A 145 -10.28 -9.06 -2.92
N GLU A 146 -10.44 -8.19 -3.90
CA GLU A 146 -10.82 -8.56 -5.25
C GLU A 146 -9.59 -8.74 -6.13
N HIS A 147 -9.58 -9.81 -6.92
CA HIS A 147 -8.62 -10.05 -8.00
C HIS A 147 -9.27 -9.66 -9.33
N ILE A 148 -8.80 -8.60 -9.95
CA ILE A 148 -9.39 -8.06 -11.17
C ILE A 148 -9.28 -9.08 -12.31
N LEU A 149 -8.07 -9.63 -12.61
CA LEU A 149 -7.93 -10.92 -13.27
C LEU A 149 -8.33 -11.99 -12.28
N PRO A 150 -9.40 -12.76 -12.52
CA PRO A 150 -9.97 -13.67 -11.53
C PRO A 150 -9.04 -14.86 -11.21
N GLN A 151 -9.08 -15.30 -9.95
CA GLN A 151 -8.39 -16.52 -9.54
C GLN A 151 -9.00 -17.79 -10.16
N SER A 152 -10.28 -17.74 -10.51
CA SER A 152 -11.02 -18.85 -11.10
C SER A 152 -11.85 -18.32 -12.28
N PRO A 153 -11.25 -18.23 -13.48
CA PRO A 153 -11.98 -17.86 -14.68
C PRO A 153 -13.10 -18.84 -14.95
N LYS A 154 -14.26 -18.36 -15.40
CA LYS A 154 -15.31 -19.26 -15.88
C LYS A 154 -14.80 -20.10 -17.04
N ASN A 155 -15.21 -21.35 -17.09
CA ASN A 155 -14.80 -22.31 -18.13
C ASN A 155 -13.28 -22.60 -18.20
N GLY A 156 -12.48 -22.16 -17.21
CA GLY A 156 -11.03 -22.35 -17.19
C GLY A 156 -10.28 -21.61 -18.31
N SER A 157 -10.95 -20.73 -19.05
CA SER A 157 -10.32 -20.00 -20.16
C SER A 157 -9.44 -18.88 -19.64
N ILE A 158 -8.17 -18.87 -20.06
CA ILE A 158 -7.26 -17.74 -19.80
C ILE A 158 -7.08 -16.95 -21.10
N PRO A 159 -6.87 -15.60 -21.01
CA PRO A 159 -6.65 -14.79 -22.19
C PRO A 159 -5.42 -15.23 -23.00
N LEU A 160 -5.52 -15.18 -24.33
CA LEU A 160 -4.46 -15.65 -25.25
C LEU A 160 -3.10 -14.92 -25.08
N GLU A 161 -3.08 -13.77 -24.45
CA GLU A 161 -1.85 -13.07 -24.16
C GLU A 161 -0.94 -13.79 -23.14
N PHE A 162 -1.49 -14.71 -22.34
CA PHE A 162 -0.73 -15.53 -21.40
C PHE A 162 -0.29 -16.83 -22.07
N LEU A 163 1.03 -17.09 -22.06
CA LEU A 163 1.63 -18.24 -22.72
C LEU A 163 1.39 -19.54 -21.95
N SER A 164 1.06 -19.45 -20.65
CA SER A 164 0.77 -20.59 -19.78
C SER A 164 -0.12 -20.18 -18.60
N GLU A 165 -0.73 -21.17 -17.94
CA GLU A 165 -1.44 -20.97 -16.67
C GLU A 165 -0.51 -20.40 -15.59
N GLU A 166 0.74 -20.85 -15.51
CA GLU A 166 1.72 -20.37 -14.56
C GLU A 166 1.96 -18.86 -14.75
N GLU A 167 2.13 -18.42 -15.99
CA GLU A 167 2.25 -17.00 -16.30
C GLU A 167 1.00 -16.23 -15.91
N TYR A 168 -0.19 -16.73 -16.24
CA TYR A 168 -1.46 -16.11 -15.84
C TYR A 168 -1.54 -15.90 -14.33
N TYR A 169 -1.31 -16.97 -13.55
CA TYR A 169 -1.36 -16.87 -12.09
C TYR A 169 -0.27 -15.98 -11.50
N SER A 170 0.89 -15.86 -12.16
CA SER A 170 1.90 -14.89 -11.75
C SER A 170 1.39 -13.45 -11.78
N TYR A 171 0.51 -13.11 -12.74
CA TYR A 171 -0.15 -11.80 -12.83
C TYR A 171 -1.37 -11.70 -11.91
N VAL A 172 -2.17 -12.75 -11.78
CA VAL A 172 -3.31 -12.79 -10.85
C VAL A 172 -2.88 -12.41 -9.44
N TYR A 173 -1.73 -12.90 -8.99
CA TYR A 173 -1.23 -12.65 -7.65
C TYR A 173 -0.38 -11.38 -7.50
N ARG A 174 -0.14 -10.60 -8.54
CA ARG A 174 0.53 -9.29 -8.42
C ARG A 174 -0.30 -8.30 -7.61
N LEU A 175 0.39 -7.45 -6.85
CA LEU A 175 -0.27 -6.39 -6.09
C LEU A 175 -1.06 -5.44 -7.01
N GLY A 176 -0.58 -5.20 -8.24
CA GLY A 176 -1.27 -4.42 -9.27
C GLY A 176 -2.63 -4.98 -9.69
N ASN A 177 -2.85 -6.29 -9.50
CA ASN A 177 -4.11 -6.96 -9.85
C ASN A 177 -5.14 -7.00 -8.71
N VAL A 178 -4.79 -6.57 -7.50
CA VAL A 178 -5.73 -6.66 -6.37
C VAL A 178 -6.21 -5.31 -5.90
N THR A 179 -7.45 -5.27 -5.41
CA THR A 179 -8.05 -4.07 -4.84
C THR A 179 -8.93 -4.40 -3.64
N LEU A 180 -9.24 -3.38 -2.82
CA LEU A 180 -10.21 -3.50 -1.74
C LEU A 180 -11.62 -3.24 -2.24
N ILE A 181 -12.58 -4.04 -1.82
CA ILE A 181 -13.96 -3.92 -2.29
C ILE A 181 -14.95 -4.37 -1.21
N GLU A 182 -16.15 -3.83 -1.24
CA GLU A 182 -17.26 -4.26 -0.39
C GLU A 182 -17.77 -5.65 -0.79
N SER A 183 -18.21 -6.43 0.19
CA SER A 183 -18.66 -7.82 -0.03
C SER A 183 -19.78 -7.93 -1.07
N MET A 184 -20.76 -7.01 -1.04
CA MET A 184 -21.88 -7.05 -2.01
C MET A 184 -21.40 -6.77 -3.45
N ILE A 185 -20.51 -5.81 -3.61
CA ILE A 185 -19.95 -5.48 -4.94
C ILE A 185 -19.06 -6.62 -5.41
N ASN A 186 -18.27 -7.23 -4.52
CA ASN A 186 -17.44 -8.39 -4.83
C ASN A 186 -18.26 -9.58 -5.35
N GLN A 187 -19.44 -9.83 -4.75
CA GLN A 187 -20.37 -10.84 -5.26
C GLN A 187 -20.86 -10.50 -6.67
N ALA A 188 -21.17 -9.23 -6.94
CA ALA A 188 -21.62 -8.81 -8.25
C ALA A 188 -20.53 -8.99 -9.33
N VAL A 189 -19.30 -8.54 -9.06
CA VAL A 189 -18.18 -8.64 -10.02
C VAL A 189 -17.78 -10.09 -10.34
N ASN A 190 -18.01 -11.03 -9.42
CA ASN A 190 -17.76 -12.45 -9.66
C ASN A 190 -18.63 -13.04 -10.77
N ASN A 191 -19.75 -12.41 -11.11
CA ASN A 191 -20.58 -12.84 -12.25
C ASN A 191 -19.89 -12.60 -13.60
N TYR A 192 -18.88 -11.71 -13.65
CA TYR A 192 -18.20 -11.27 -14.87
C TYR A 192 -16.78 -11.89 -15.00
N ASN A 193 -16.57 -13.09 -14.47
CA ASN A 193 -15.28 -13.80 -14.53
C ASN A 193 -15.15 -14.67 -15.81
N ASP A 194 -15.96 -14.42 -16.85
CA ASP A 194 -15.86 -15.08 -18.14
C ASP A 194 -14.91 -14.31 -19.06
N LEU A 195 -13.64 -14.71 -19.08
CA LEU A 195 -12.59 -14.05 -19.83
C LEU A 195 -12.64 -14.34 -21.34
N SER A 196 -13.56 -15.19 -21.79
CA SER A 196 -13.78 -15.46 -23.23
C SER A 196 -14.57 -14.35 -23.93
N THR A 197 -15.19 -13.45 -23.17
CA THR A 197 -15.95 -12.32 -23.68
C THR A 197 -15.11 -11.05 -23.66
N ASP A 198 -15.13 -10.24 -24.71
CA ASP A 198 -14.42 -8.95 -24.75
C ASP A 198 -15.01 -7.92 -23.76
N GLN A 199 -16.18 -8.21 -23.19
CA GLN A 199 -16.92 -7.30 -22.30
C GLN A 199 -16.65 -7.52 -20.80
N TRP A 200 -15.99 -8.60 -20.41
CA TRP A 200 -15.87 -9.00 -18.99
C TRP A 200 -15.35 -7.90 -18.08
N PHE A 201 -14.32 -7.18 -18.51
CA PHE A 201 -13.76 -6.08 -17.70
C PHE A 201 -14.67 -4.86 -17.69
N TYR A 202 -15.28 -4.54 -18.82
CA TYR A 202 -16.25 -3.44 -18.92
C TYR A 202 -17.44 -3.66 -17.98
N ASP A 203 -17.95 -4.89 -17.89
CA ASP A 203 -19.03 -5.25 -16.98
C ASP A 203 -18.58 -5.11 -15.52
N LYS A 204 -17.38 -5.59 -15.17
CA LYS A 204 -16.78 -5.36 -13.84
C LYS A 204 -16.63 -3.88 -13.52
N GLN A 205 -16.22 -3.05 -14.47
CA GLN A 205 -16.03 -1.61 -14.26
C GLN A 205 -17.29 -0.93 -13.75
N SER A 206 -18.47 -1.29 -14.29
CA SER A 206 -19.75 -0.73 -13.86
C SER A 206 -20.05 -1.02 -12.37
N GLU A 207 -19.59 -2.17 -11.87
CA GLU A 207 -19.73 -2.50 -10.45
C GLU A 207 -18.66 -1.79 -9.61
N TYR A 208 -17.40 -1.72 -10.07
CA TYR A 208 -16.33 -1.00 -9.39
C TYR A 208 -16.67 0.49 -9.17
N GLY A 209 -17.36 1.13 -10.11
CA GLY A 209 -17.82 2.51 -9.98
C GLY A 209 -18.74 2.77 -8.80
N LYS A 210 -19.38 1.72 -8.24
CA LYS A 210 -20.27 1.79 -7.05
C LYS A 210 -19.52 1.70 -5.72
N SER A 211 -18.23 1.30 -5.74
CA SER A 211 -17.43 1.12 -4.52
C SER A 211 -17.23 2.45 -3.77
N SER A 212 -17.18 2.40 -2.45
CA SER A 212 -16.73 3.53 -1.62
C SER A 212 -15.21 3.67 -1.58
N VAL A 213 -14.45 2.62 -1.97
CA VAL A 213 -12.99 2.64 -2.10
C VAL A 213 -12.61 3.39 -3.37
N CYS A 214 -11.89 4.50 -3.23
CA CYS A 214 -11.59 5.40 -4.35
C CYS A 214 -10.75 4.71 -5.45
N LEU A 215 -9.67 4.00 -5.07
CA LEU A 215 -8.84 3.27 -6.03
C LEU A 215 -9.60 2.17 -6.78
N THR A 216 -10.63 1.58 -6.16
CA THR A 216 -11.51 0.62 -6.83
C THR A 216 -12.50 1.33 -7.74
N LYS A 217 -13.16 2.35 -7.24
CA LYS A 217 -14.08 3.19 -8.02
C LYS A 217 -13.45 3.74 -9.28
N LEU A 218 -12.18 4.18 -9.20
CA LEU A 218 -11.45 4.75 -10.32
C LEU A 218 -11.04 3.71 -11.39
N LEU A 219 -11.22 2.41 -11.14
CA LEU A 219 -11.11 1.38 -12.18
C LEU A 219 -12.23 1.51 -13.22
N ASP A 220 -13.36 2.11 -12.86
CA ASP A 220 -14.36 2.52 -13.85
C ASP A 220 -13.84 3.70 -14.65
N SER A 221 -13.50 3.45 -15.92
CA SER A 221 -13.00 4.47 -16.84
C SER A 221 -14.00 5.60 -17.10
N LYS A 222 -15.30 5.31 -16.95
CA LYS A 222 -16.39 6.28 -17.11
C LYS A 222 -16.66 7.11 -15.86
N PHE A 223 -16.11 6.70 -14.70
CA PHE A 223 -16.31 7.44 -13.47
C PHE A 223 -15.64 8.82 -13.59
N TYR A 224 -16.46 9.86 -13.53
CA TYR A 224 -16.05 11.25 -13.73
C TYR A 224 -16.83 12.17 -12.79
N ILE A 225 -16.14 13.10 -12.16
CA ILE A 225 -16.76 14.14 -11.32
C ILE A 225 -16.24 15.51 -11.77
N GLY A 226 -17.10 16.25 -12.51
CA GLY A 226 -16.84 17.65 -12.88
C GLY A 226 -15.57 17.88 -13.70
N VAL A 227 -15.33 19.14 -14.05
CA VAL A 227 -14.12 19.60 -14.75
C VAL A 227 -13.13 20.14 -13.72
N ASN A 228 -11.83 19.89 -13.87
CA ASN A 228 -10.75 20.39 -13.00
C ASN A 228 -10.83 19.98 -11.51
N THR A 229 -11.47 18.87 -11.20
CA THR A 229 -11.48 18.35 -9.83
C THR A 229 -10.15 17.70 -9.44
N ALA A 230 -9.90 17.55 -8.14
CA ALA A 230 -8.73 16.82 -7.65
C ALA A 230 -8.71 15.37 -8.18
N LEU A 231 -9.89 14.75 -8.33
CA LEU A 231 -10.05 13.42 -8.92
C LEU A 231 -9.50 13.35 -10.36
N ASN A 232 -9.89 14.28 -11.22
CA ASN A 232 -9.45 14.27 -12.62
C ASN A 232 -7.95 14.55 -12.72
N ARG A 233 -7.42 15.45 -11.89
CA ARG A 233 -5.97 15.66 -11.79
C ARG A 233 -5.27 14.37 -11.38
N PHE A 234 -5.75 13.67 -10.35
CA PHE A 234 -5.20 12.39 -9.94
C PHE A 234 -5.21 11.36 -11.07
N LYS A 235 -6.36 11.19 -11.77
CA LYS A 235 -6.44 10.27 -12.93
C LYS A 235 -5.42 10.62 -14.01
N ASN A 236 -5.24 11.90 -14.31
CA ASN A 236 -4.30 12.36 -15.34
C ASN A 236 -2.84 12.22 -14.89
N ASP A 237 -2.51 12.67 -13.69
CA ASP A 237 -1.13 12.67 -13.16
C ASP A 237 -0.59 11.25 -13.00
N PHE A 238 -1.43 10.31 -12.57
CA PHE A 238 -1.09 8.90 -12.42
C PHE A 238 -1.45 8.04 -13.65
N GLN A 239 -2.05 8.62 -14.69
CA GLN A 239 -2.59 7.87 -15.84
C GLN A 239 -3.51 6.71 -15.39
N TYR A 240 -4.29 6.93 -14.32
CA TYR A 240 -5.17 5.93 -13.72
C TYR A 240 -6.46 5.82 -14.54
N ASN A 241 -6.33 5.30 -15.75
CA ASN A 241 -7.45 5.13 -16.69
C ASN A 241 -7.26 3.84 -17.49
N PHE A 242 -8.03 2.83 -17.17
CA PHE A 242 -7.93 1.49 -17.77
C PHE A 242 -9.17 1.21 -18.61
N THR A 243 -9.01 1.12 -19.92
CA THR A 243 -10.08 0.77 -20.88
C THR A 243 -10.20 -0.74 -21.08
N GLY A 244 -9.21 -1.52 -20.68
CA GLY A 244 -9.16 -2.96 -20.68
C GLY A 244 -8.28 -3.44 -19.54
N TRP A 245 -8.32 -4.75 -19.24
CA TRP A 245 -7.50 -5.32 -18.19
C TRP A 245 -6.70 -6.52 -18.71
N ASN A 246 -5.41 -6.36 -18.80
CA ASN A 246 -4.44 -7.28 -19.37
C ASN A 246 -3.10 -7.19 -18.64
N LYS A 247 -2.05 -7.89 -19.12
CA LYS A 247 -0.71 -7.82 -18.54
C LYS A 247 -0.22 -6.38 -18.36
N SER A 248 -0.34 -5.55 -19.41
CA SER A 248 0.13 -4.17 -19.36
C SER A 248 -0.66 -3.31 -18.38
N SER A 249 -1.94 -3.56 -18.20
CA SER A 249 -2.79 -2.89 -17.20
C SER A 249 -2.36 -3.21 -15.77
N VAL A 250 -2.07 -4.49 -15.49
CA VAL A 250 -1.56 -4.93 -14.18
C VAL A 250 -0.21 -4.28 -13.89
N GLU A 251 0.70 -4.26 -14.87
CA GLU A 251 2.02 -3.64 -14.73
C GLU A 251 1.94 -2.12 -14.55
N ALA A 252 1.09 -1.46 -15.32
CA ALA A 252 0.88 -0.02 -15.19
C ALA A 252 0.34 0.33 -13.80
N ARG A 253 -0.68 -0.40 -13.33
CA ARG A 253 -1.21 -0.18 -11.99
C ARG A 253 -0.20 -0.52 -10.89
N GLN A 254 0.64 -1.54 -11.08
CA GLN A 254 1.72 -1.86 -10.15
C GLN A 254 2.71 -0.69 -10.00
N LYS A 255 3.07 -0.04 -11.11
CA LYS A 255 3.93 1.15 -11.10
C LYS A 255 3.26 2.35 -10.40
N ILE A 256 1.96 2.55 -10.63
CA ILE A 256 1.19 3.58 -9.91
C ILE A 256 1.18 3.31 -8.41
N LEU A 257 0.96 2.06 -8.00
CA LEU A 257 1.03 1.70 -6.58
C LEU A 257 2.42 1.93 -5.99
N LEU A 258 3.51 1.70 -6.75
CA LEU A 258 4.88 2.01 -6.31
C LEU A 258 5.05 3.51 -6.04
N GLU A 259 4.56 4.38 -6.93
CA GLU A 259 4.59 5.85 -6.72
C GLU A 259 3.80 6.25 -5.46
N LEU A 260 2.61 5.69 -5.27
CA LEU A 260 1.78 5.94 -4.09
C LEU A 260 2.41 5.42 -2.80
N VAL A 261 3.13 4.31 -2.86
CA VAL A 261 3.90 3.75 -1.74
C VAL A 261 4.91 4.74 -1.20
N PHE A 262 5.69 5.39 -2.07
CA PHE A 262 6.66 6.39 -1.64
C PHE A 262 6.00 7.67 -1.10
N ASP A 263 4.76 7.97 -1.50
CA ASP A 263 3.98 9.04 -0.88
C ASP A 263 3.41 8.63 0.48
N THR A 264 3.06 7.36 0.65
CA THR A 264 2.42 6.83 1.85
C THR A 264 3.41 6.64 2.99
N TRP A 265 4.56 6.01 2.70
CA TRP A 265 5.59 5.68 3.70
C TRP A 265 6.83 6.55 3.49
N ARG A 266 6.86 7.65 4.21
CA ARG A 266 7.96 8.62 4.19
C ARG A 266 8.83 8.47 5.43
N ILE A 267 10.09 8.83 5.32
CA ILE A 267 11.02 8.96 6.45
C ILE A 267 11.42 10.42 6.58
N ASN A 268 11.25 11.01 7.76
CA ASN A 268 11.40 12.45 7.99
C ASN A 268 10.61 13.30 6.97
N ASP A 269 9.39 12.85 6.62
CA ASP A 269 8.53 13.42 5.58
C ASP A 269 9.15 13.44 4.16
N LEU A 270 10.31 12.80 3.98
CA LEU A 270 10.97 12.66 2.69
C LEU A 270 10.47 11.42 1.94
N ARG A 271 10.24 11.56 0.65
CA ARG A 271 10.09 10.43 -0.26
C ARG A 271 11.46 9.84 -0.53
N LEU A 272 11.65 8.56 -0.18
CA LEU A 272 12.96 7.90 -0.31
C LEU A 272 13.47 7.83 -1.75
N ASP A 273 12.58 7.78 -2.75
CA ASP A 273 12.94 7.69 -4.16
C ASP A 273 13.37 9.03 -4.80
N ARG A 274 13.26 10.14 -4.06
CA ARG A 274 13.60 11.50 -4.51
C ARG A 274 14.72 12.15 -3.68
N VAL A 275 15.23 11.46 -2.68
CA VAL A 275 16.40 11.92 -1.92
C VAL A 275 17.65 11.69 -2.81
N LYS A 276 18.43 12.75 -3.01
CA LYS A 276 19.70 12.73 -3.78
C LYS A 276 20.86 12.38 -2.89
#